data_0cfdc017d70492061ba595c866329f39
#
_entry.id   0cfdc017d70492061ba595c866329f39
#
_cell.length_a   1.000
_cell.length_b   1.000
_cell.length_c   1.000
_cell.angle_alpha   90.00
_cell.angle_beta   90.00
_cell.angle_gamma   90.00
#
_symmetry.space_group_name_H-M   'P 1'
#
loop_
_entity.id
_entity.type
_entity.pdbx_description
1 polymer ?
#
loop_
_entity_poly.entity_id
_entity_poly.type
_entity_poly.pdbx_seq_one_letter_code
_entity_poly.pdbx_strand_id
1 'polypeptide(L)'
;LILKQNLKDANYARKIGIKNHLISRLLINETKLKDIQNSIIKIAKLKDPVGNTLEKWKRPNGLNISKISIPIGVIGVIYESRPNVTSDVASLCFKSGNPVILKGGSEAINTNRILAKIFRKALKINKVDENFIQFIDTKQRRVVDIMLSGMKKYIDVIIPRGGKSLVKRVQDLS
;
A
#
# COMPACT_ATOMS: atom_id res chain seq x y z
N LEU A 1 -0.27 -20.50 -3.46
CA LEU A 1 -1.37 -19.92 -2.70
C LEU A 1 -1.89 -18.63 -3.37
N ILE A 2 -1.03 -17.65 -3.68
CA ILE A 2 -1.39 -16.39 -4.33
C ILE A 2 -2.09 -16.65 -5.66
N LEU A 3 -1.51 -17.44 -6.56
CA LEU A 3 -2.08 -17.74 -7.89
C LEU A 3 -3.49 -18.35 -7.79
N LYS A 4 -3.72 -19.25 -6.80
CA LYS A 4 -5.05 -19.84 -6.57
C LYS A 4 -6.10 -18.79 -6.17
N GLN A 5 -5.73 -17.81 -5.33
CA GLN A 5 -6.65 -16.73 -4.94
C GLN A 5 -6.85 -15.74 -6.08
N ASN A 6 -5.81 -15.47 -6.85
CA ASN A 6 -5.90 -14.58 -8.02
C ASN A 6 -6.81 -15.16 -9.12
N LEU A 7 -6.76 -16.47 -9.34
CA LEU A 7 -7.68 -17.13 -10.27
C LEU A 7 -9.15 -16.99 -9.85
N LYS A 8 -9.45 -17.06 -8.53
CA LYS A 8 -10.82 -16.80 -8.03
C LYS A 8 -11.27 -15.37 -8.33
N ASP A 9 -10.39 -14.39 -8.11
CA ASP A 9 -10.68 -12.97 -8.41
C ASP A 9 -10.90 -12.77 -9.91
N ALA A 10 -10.06 -13.34 -10.76
CA ALA A 10 -10.19 -13.25 -12.22
C ALA A 10 -11.51 -13.89 -12.72
N ASN A 11 -11.89 -15.04 -12.20
CA ASN A 11 -13.15 -15.70 -12.54
C ASN A 11 -14.37 -14.89 -12.09
N TYR A 12 -14.31 -14.32 -10.89
CA TYR A 12 -15.33 -13.41 -10.39
C TYR A 12 -15.45 -12.16 -11.26
N ALA A 13 -14.31 -11.53 -11.62
CA ALA A 13 -14.27 -10.36 -12.48
C ALA A 13 -14.90 -10.61 -13.87
N ARG A 14 -14.64 -11.78 -14.46
CA ARG A 14 -15.29 -12.19 -15.72
C ARG A 14 -16.80 -12.35 -15.56
N LYS A 15 -17.23 -13.01 -14.46
CA LYS A 15 -18.65 -13.23 -14.17
C LYS A 15 -19.45 -11.94 -14.02
N ILE A 16 -18.86 -10.89 -13.46
CA ILE A 16 -19.52 -9.58 -13.27
C ILE A 16 -19.28 -8.60 -14.43
N GLY A 17 -18.73 -9.06 -15.55
CA GLY A 17 -18.59 -8.27 -16.77
C GLY A 17 -17.50 -7.20 -16.75
N ILE A 18 -16.44 -7.38 -15.93
CA ILE A 18 -15.31 -6.45 -15.97
C ILE A 18 -14.61 -6.53 -17.33
N LYS A 19 -14.26 -5.37 -17.89
CA LYS A 19 -13.61 -5.26 -19.21
C LYS A 19 -12.28 -6.03 -19.25
N ASN A 20 -12.01 -6.69 -20.36
CA ASN A 20 -10.84 -7.57 -20.54
C ASN A 20 -9.50 -6.90 -20.22
N HIS A 21 -9.31 -5.63 -20.57
CA HIS A 21 -8.08 -4.89 -20.25
C HIS A 21 -7.88 -4.66 -18.73
N LEU A 22 -8.95 -4.65 -17.93
CA LEU A 22 -8.85 -4.60 -16.46
C LEU A 22 -8.57 -5.99 -15.88
N ILE A 23 -9.15 -7.04 -16.47
CA ILE A 23 -8.87 -8.43 -16.10
C ILE A 23 -7.40 -8.78 -16.37
N SER A 24 -6.82 -8.33 -17.49
CA SER A 24 -5.39 -8.55 -17.78
C SER A 24 -4.46 -7.87 -16.77
N ARG A 25 -4.86 -6.74 -16.19
CA ARG A 25 -4.14 -6.07 -15.09
C ARG A 25 -4.30 -6.79 -13.76
N LEU A 26 -5.45 -7.42 -13.53
CA LEU A 26 -5.78 -8.17 -12.32
C LEU A 26 -5.01 -9.50 -12.27
N LEU A 27 -4.80 -10.16 -13.41
CA LEU A 27 -4.19 -11.47 -13.49
C LEU A 27 -2.72 -11.45 -13.07
N ILE A 28 -2.38 -12.36 -12.15
CA ILE A 28 -1.02 -12.72 -11.75
C ILE A 28 -0.72 -14.12 -12.24
N ASN A 29 0.29 -14.26 -13.09
CA ASN A 29 0.91 -15.53 -13.47
C ASN A 29 2.24 -15.71 -12.73
N GLU A 30 2.95 -16.80 -12.99
CA GLU A 30 4.23 -17.08 -12.33
C GLU A 30 5.28 -16.01 -12.63
N THR A 31 5.33 -15.51 -13.88
CA THR A 31 6.24 -14.42 -14.27
C THR A 31 5.97 -13.16 -13.47
N LYS A 32 4.72 -12.70 -13.41
CA LYS A 32 4.34 -11.53 -12.60
C LYS A 32 4.58 -11.75 -11.11
N LEU A 33 4.41 -12.97 -10.62
CA LEU A 33 4.72 -13.28 -9.22
C LEU A 33 6.22 -13.13 -8.94
N LYS A 34 7.07 -13.58 -9.88
CA LYS A 34 8.51 -13.38 -9.81
C LYS A 34 8.90 -11.90 -9.91
N ASP A 35 8.19 -11.13 -10.74
CA ASP A 35 8.38 -9.67 -10.81
C ASP A 35 8.05 -8.98 -9.48
N ILE A 36 6.96 -9.39 -8.81
CA ILE A 36 6.60 -8.90 -7.48
C ILE A 36 7.72 -9.21 -6.48
N GLN A 37 8.24 -10.43 -6.47
CA GLN A 37 9.35 -10.83 -5.59
C GLN A 37 10.59 -9.96 -5.86
N ASN A 38 10.97 -9.79 -7.13
CA ASN A 38 12.09 -8.96 -7.53
C ASN A 38 11.91 -7.49 -7.12
N SER A 39 10.68 -6.96 -7.23
CA SER A 39 10.34 -5.60 -6.79
C SER A 39 10.56 -5.44 -5.28
N ILE A 40 10.09 -6.38 -4.47
CA ILE A 40 10.31 -6.38 -3.01
C ILE A 40 11.81 -6.40 -2.68
N ILE A 41 12.58 -7.26 -3.35
CA ILE A 41 14.04 -7.34 -3.16
C ILE A 41 14.72 -6.03 -3.54
N LYS A 42 14.33 -5.40 -4.63
CA LYS A 42 14.85 -4.10 -5.04
C LYS A 42 14.54 -3.02 -4.00
N ILE A 43 13.31 -2.97 -3.49
CA ILE A 43 12.91 -2.01 -2.44
C ILE A 43 13.72 -2.25 -1.16
N ALA A 44 13.92 -3.50 -0.76
CA ALA A 44 14.72 -3.83 0.42
C ALA A 44 16.17 -3.32 0.31
N LYS A 45 16.76 -3.33 -0.90
CA LYS A 45 18.11 -2.84 -1.18
C LYS A 45 18.23 -1.32 -1.28
N LEU A 46 17.13 -0.57 -1.33
CA LEU A 46 17.19 0.88 -1.33
C LEU A 46 17.86 1.39 -0.04
N LYS A 47 18.55 2.53 -0.15
CA LYS A 47 19.08 3.22 1.03
C LYS A 47 17.92 3.53 1.98
N ASP A 48 18.15 3.38 3.28
CA ASP A 48 17.16 3.72 4.29
C ASP A 48 16.89 5.23 4.27
N PRO A 49 15.65 5.67 4.05
CA PRO A 49 15.35 7.10 4.03
C PRO A 49 15.20 7.71 5.42
N VAL A 50 15.08 6.90 6.48
CA VAL A 50 14.81 7.37 7.84
C VAL A 50 16.11 7.75 8.55
N GLY A 51 16.07 8.83 9.33
CA GLY A 51 17.19 9.28 10.17
C GLY A 51 18.35 9.93 9.41
N ASN A 52 18.24 10.15 8.09
CA ASN A 52 19.30 10.79 7.32
C ASN A 52 19.34 12.29 7.61
N THR A 53 20.53 12.80 7.86
CA THR A 53 20.74 14.24 7.91
C THR A 53 20.73 14.81 6.49
N LEU A 54 19.74 15.63 6.18
CA LEU A 54 19.57 16.28 4.87
C LEU A 54 20.42 17.53 4.76
N GLU A 55 20.46 18.33 5.85
CA GLU A 55 21.19 19.59 5.93
C GLU A 55 21.72 19.80 7.36
N LYS A 56 22.86 20.51 7.48
CA LYS A 56 23.39 21.00 8.75
C LYS A 56 23.89 22.41 8.60
N TRP A 57 23.62 23.26 9.58
CA TRP A 57 24.15 24.62 9.62
C TRP A 57 24.33 25.11 11.05
N LYS A 58 25.24 26.08 11.22
CA LYS A 58 25.52 26.72 12.50
C LYS A 58 25.03 28.16 12.45
N ARG A 59 24.35 28.59 13.50
CA ARG A 59 23.90 29.99 13.65
C ARG A 59 25.01 30.83 14.30
N PRO A 60 25.00 32.20 14.12
CA PRO A 60 25.98 33.07 14.74
C PRO A 60 26.05 32.97 16.27
N ASN A 61 24.95 32.63 16.93
CA ASN A 61 24.87 32.38 18.38
C ASN A 61 25.44 31.03 18.83
N GLY A 62 26.04 30.25 17.94
CA GLY A 62 26.65 28.96 18.23
C GLY A 62 25.70 27.76 18.12
N LEU A 63 24.38 27.94 17.91
CA LEU A 63 23.42 26.85 17.78
C LEU A 63 23.68 26.01 16.52
N ASN A 64 23.81 24.71 16.69
CA ASN A 64 23.91 23.73 15.59
C ASN A 64 22.51 23.20 15.26
N ILE A 65 22.09 23.34 14.02
CA ILE A 65 20.79 22.90 13.53
C ILE A 65 21.02 21.77 12.52
N SER A 66 20.23 20.70 12.61
CA SER A 66 20.23 19.59 11.66
C SER A 66 18.82 19.31 11.18
N LYS A 67 18.63 19.19 9.87
CA LYS A 67 17.38 18.73 9.25
C LYS A 67 17.49 17.24 9.02
N ILE A 68 16.64 16.47 9.67
CA ILE A 68 16.66 15.00 9.62
C ILE A 68 15.36 14.49 8.99
N SER A 69 15.47 13.48 8.12
CA SER A 69 14.29 12.81 7.54
C SER A 69 13.64 11.87 8.57
N ILE A 70 12.33 11.96 8.68
CA ILE A 70 11.50 11.12 9.57
C ILE A 70 10.36 10.51 8.78
N PRO A 71 9.73 9.40 9.26
CA PRO A 71 8.49 8.89 8.69
C PRO A 71 7.39 9.96 8.68
N ILE A 72 6.49 9.87 7.70
CA ILE A 72 5.32 10.76 7.57
C ILE A 72 4.31 10.46 8.68
N GLY A 73 4.13 9.17 9.00
CA GLY A 73 3.11 8.65 9.89
C GLY A 73 2.31 7.52 9.24
N VAL A 74 1.04 7.40 9.57
CA VAL A 74 0.15 6.37 9.03
C VAL A 74 -0.33 6.77 7.64
N ILE A 75 -0.05 5.93 6.65
CA ILE A 75 -0.44 6.17 5.25
C ILE A 75 -1.64 5.31 4.89
N GLY A 76 -2.74 5.92 4.47
CA GLY A 76 -3.86 5.25 3.84
C GLY A 76 -3.66 5.13 2.33
N VAL A 77 -3.73 3.93 1.75
CA VAL A 77 -3.64 3.78 0.29
C VAL A 77 -4.87 3.10 -0.27
N ILE A 78 -5.56 3.81 -1.18
CA ILE A 78 -6.77 3.34 -1.85
C ILE A 78 -6.41 3.07 -3.31
N TYR A 79 -6.57 1.81 -3.77
CA TYR A 79 -6.13 1.41 -5.11
C TYR A 79 -7.09 0.46 -5.81
N GLU A 80 -7.02 0.42 -7.15
CA GLU A 80 -7.91 -0.35 -8.03
C GLU A 80 -7.13 -1.40 -8.83
N SER A 81 -7.78 -2.51 -9.18
CA SER A 81 -7.44 -3.51 -10.22
C SER A 81 -5.97 -3.93 -10.40
N ARG A 82 -5.11 -3.75 -9.40
CA ARG A 82 -3.69 -4.11 -9.49
C ARG A 82 -3.20 -4.73 -8.17
N PRO A 83 -3.29 -6.06 -8.02
CA PRO A 83 -2.89 -6.71 -6.75
C PRO A 83 -1.43 -6.50 -6.37
N ASN A 84 -0.51 -6.33 -7.34
CA ASN A 84 0.90 -6.04 -7.06
C ASN A 84 1.09 -4.74 -6.26
N VAL A 85 0.16 -3.79 -6.34
CA VAL A 85 0.20 -2.55 -5.56
C VAL A 85 0.20 -2.84 -4.06
N THR A 86 -0.50 -3.90 -3.62
CA THR A 86 -0.46 -4.35 -2.22
C THR A 86 0.98 -4.60 -1.75
N SER A 87 1.76 -5.33 -2.56
CA SER A 87 3.14 -5.68 -2.24
C SER A 87 4.07 -4.49 -2.32
N ASP A 88 3.96 -3.70 -3.40
CA ASP A 88 4.81 -2.54 -3.64
C ASP A 88 4.64 -1.51 -2.52
N VAL A 89 3.39 -1.18 -2.19
CA VAL A 89 3.07 -0.19 -1.15
C VAL A 89 3.45 -0.69 0.23
N ALA A 90 3.13 -1.95 0.57
CA ALA A 90 3.52 -2.52 1.86
C ALA A 90 5.04 -2.47 2.06
N SER A 91 5.81 -2.80 1.02
CA SER A 91 7.27 -2.78 1.07
C SER A 91 7.84 -1.38 1.18
N LEU A 92 7.32 -0.42 0.39
CA LEU A 92 7.78 0.98 0.41
C LEU A 92 7.45 1.67 1.74
N CYS A 93 6.23 1.49 2.25
CA CYS A 93 5.82 2.05 3.52
C CYS A 93 6.66 1.46 4.67
N PHE A 94 6.85 0.14 4.67
CA PHE A 94 7.72 -0.51 5.67
C PHE A 94 9.16 0.00 5.60
N LYS A 95 9.75 0.09 4.39
CA LYS A 95 11.11 0.60 4.19
C LYS A 95 11.29 2.04 4.66
N SER A 96 10.24 2.85 4.57
CA SER A 96 10.25 4.27 4.98
C SER A 96 9.71 4.51 6.41
N GLY A 97 9.50 3.43 7.20
CA GLY A 97 9.07 3.54 8.59
C GLY A 97 7.61 4.02 8.76
N ASN A 98 6.77 3.91 7.74
CA ASN A 98 5.38 4.38 7.77
C ASN A 98 4.41 3.20 7.90
N PRO A 99 3.62 3.08 8.98
CA PRO A 99 2.50 2.16 9.02
C PRO A 99 1.52 2.43 7.88
N VAL A 100 0.90 1.36 7.35
CA VAL A 100 0.02 1.52 6.18
C VAL A 100 -1.32 0.81 6.36
N ILE A 101 -2.39 1.49 5.93
CA ILE A 101 -3.74 0.95 5.83
C ILE A 101 -4.09 0.82 4.35
N LEU A 102 -4.23 -0.41 3.88
CA LEU A 102 -4.45 -0.77 2.49
C LEU A 102 -5.92 -1.01 2.21
N LYS A 103 -6.50 -0.33 1.22
CA LYS A 103 -7.85 -0.57 0.71
C LYS A 103 -7.80 -0.80 -0.80
N GLY A 104 -7.75 -2.06 -1.20
CA GLY A 104 -7.79 -2.48 -2.60
C GLY A 104 -9.20 -2.55 -3.18
N GLY A 105 -9.29 -2.65 -4.49
CA GLY A 105 -10.53 -2.87 -5.23
C GLY A 105 -11.20 -4.18 -4.87
N SER A 106 -12.53 -4.21 -4.99
CA SER A 106 -13.36 -5.37 -4.66
C SER A 106 -13.12 -6.57 -5.58
N GLU A 107 -12.68 -6.32 -6.80
CA GLU A 107 -12.36 -7.30 -7.83
C GLU A 107 -11.08 -8.11 -7.53
N ALA A 108 -10.20 -7.59 -6.68
CA ALA A 108 -8.93 -8.20 -6.29
C ALA A 108 -8.87 -8.63 -4.82
N ILE A 109 -10.00 -8.72 -4.14
CA ILE A 109 -10.08 -8.85 -2.68
C ILE A 109 -9.34 -10.08 -2.14
N ASN A 110 -9.46 -11.23 -2.82
CA ASN A 110 -8.83 -12.47 -2.37
C ASN A 110 -7.31 -12.43 -2.54
N THR A 111 -6.84 -11.85 -3.64
CA THR A 111 -5.41 -11.68 -3.91
C THR A 111 -4.79 -10.67 -2.95
N ASN A 112 -5.43 -9.53 -2.74
CA ASN A 112 -4.95 -8.50 -1.81
C ASN A 112 -4.90 -9.02 -0.38
N ARG A 113 -5.94 -9.74 0.06
CA ARG A 113 -6.00 -10.38 1.38
C ARG A 113 -4.84 -11.34 1.63
N ILE A 114 -4.55 -12.21 0.66
CA ILE A 114 -3.46 -13.19 0.83
C ILE A 114 -2.09 -12.52 0.81
N LEU A 115 -1.88 -11.50 -0.02
CA LEU A 115 -0.64 -10.72 -0.02
C LEU A 115 -0.44 -10.00 1.31
N ALA A 116 -1.44 -9.28 1.81
CA ALA A 116 -1.37 -8.62 3.11
C ALA A 116 -1.11 -9.62 4.25
N LYS A 117 -1.78 -10.79 4.22
CA LYS A 117 -1.54 -11.85 5.21
C LYS A 117 -0.10 -12.37 5.20
N ILE A 118 0.51 -12.50 4.02
CA ILE A 118 1.91 -12.93 3.89
C ILE A 118 2.85 -11.88 4.50
N PHE A 119 2.64 -10.60 4.23
CA PHE A 119 3.41 -9.51 4.83
C PHE A 119 3.28 -9.49 6.35
N ARG A 120 2.05 -9.54 6.88
CA ARG A 120 1.79 -9.59 8.32
C ARG A 120 2.49 -10.78 8.98
N LYS A 121 2.42 -11.96 8.35
CA LYS A 121 3.13 -13.15 8.83
C LYS A 121 4.65 -12.92 8.86
N ALA A 122 5.21 -12.29 7.82
CA ALA A 122 6.64 -11.98 7.77
C ALA A 122 7.04 -11.01 8.90
N LEU A 123 6.26 -9.96 9.15
CA LEU A 123 6.49 -9.05 10.28
C LEU A 123 6.51 -9.81 11.61
N LYS A 124 5.49 -10.63 11.86
CA LYS A 124 5.37 -11.41 13.10
C LYS A 124 6.55 -12.36 13.32
N ILE A 125 7.02 -13.05 12.28
CA ILE A 125 8.18 -13.95 12.35
C ILE A 125 9.44 -13.16 12.74
N ASN A 126 9.57 -11.92 12.26
CA ASN A 126 10.69 -11.04 12.56
C ASN A 126 10.47 -10.18 13.82
N LYS A 127 9.49 -10.51 14.67
CA LYS A 127 9.17 -9.81 15.93
C LYS A 127 8.82 -8.31 15.74
N VAL A 128 8.29 -7.96 14.57
CA VAL A 128 7.74 -6.64 14.28
C VAL A 128 6.23 -6.71 14.44
N ASP A 129 5.61 -5.61 14.91
CA ASP A 129 4.15 -5.54 15.05
C ASP A 129 3.48 -5.75 13.68
N GLU A 130 2.64 -6.77 13.60
CA GLU A 130 1.92 -7.09 12.36
C GLU A 130 0.91 -6.00 11.96
N ASN A 131 0.51 -5.13 12.88
CA ASN A 131 -0.39 -4.00 12.62
C ASN A 131 0.29 -2.86 11.84
N PHE A 132 1.61 -2.94 11.63
CA PHE A 132 2.32 -2.03 10.73
C PHE A 132 1.76 -2.07 9.30
N ILE A 133 1.24 -3.23 8.88
CA ILE A 133 0.55 -3.40 7.59
C ILE A 133 -0.86 -3.90 7.86
N GLN A 134 -1.84 -3.05 7.63
CA GLN A 134 -3.26 -3.35 7.78
C GLN A 134 -3.94 -3.41 6.41
N PHE A 135 -4.91 -4.31 6.28
CA PHE A 135 -5.71 -4.46 5.07
C PHE A 135 -7.20 -4.41 5.42
N ILE A 136 -7.92 -3.52 4.77
CA ILE A 136 -9.36 -3.40 4.92
C ILE A 136 -10.04 -4.46 4.06
N ASP A 137 -10.44 -5.55 4.70
CA ASP A 137 -11.01 -6.74 4.07
C ASP A 137 -12.52 -6.63 3.87
N THR A 138 -12.93 -5.72 3.00
CA THR A 138 -14.34 -5.57 2.62
C THR A 138 -14.52 -5.09 1.19
N LYS A 139 -15.59 -5.53 0.54
CA LYS A 139 -16.00 -5.06 -0.79
C LYS A 139 -16.80 -3.75 -0.76
N GLN A 140 -17.21 -3.30 0.41
CA GLN A 140 -18.05 -2.12 0.57
C GLN A 140 -17.30 -0.84 0.18
N ARG A 141 -17.84 -0.10 -0.77
CA ARG A 141 -17.27 1.19 -1.23
C ARG A 141 -17.38 2.29 -0.18
N ARG A 142 -18.40 2.25 0.69
CA ARG A 142 -18.58 3.21 1.78
C ARG A 142 -17.37 3.32 2.71
N VAL A 143 -16.56 2.27 2.82
CA VAL A 143 -15.34 2.29 3.65
C VAL A 143 -14.31 3.30 3.15
N VAL A 144 -14.30 3.59 1.84
CA VAL A 144 -13.44 4.64 1.27
C VAL A 144 -13.82 6.00 1.86
N ASP A 145 -15.13 6.29 1.98
CA ASP A 145 -15.62 7.55 2.56
C ASP A 145 -15.27 7.64 4.05
N ILE A 146 -15.37 6.52 4.76
CA ILE A 146 -14.96 6.45 6.18
C ILE A 146 -13.46 6.74 6.30
N MET A 147 -12.62 6.19 5.43
CA MET A 147 -11.18 6.50 5.43
C MET A 147 -10.92 7.99 5.19
N LEU A 148 -11.64 8.60 4.25
CA LEU A 148 -11.43 9.99 3.85
C LEU A 148 -11.95 11.00 4.88
N SER A 149 -13.12 10.77 5.45
CA SER A 149 -13.78 11.72 6.35
C SER A 149 -13.71 11.33 7.83
N GLY A 150 -13.80 10.03 8.14
CA GLY A 150 -13.92 9.53 9.52
C GLY A 150 -12.62 9.13 10.19
N MET A 151 -11.53 8.97 9.45
CA MET A 151 -10.26 8.48 9.99
C MET A 151 -9.15 9.55 10.05
N LYS A 152 -9.48 10.83 9.99
CA LYS A 152 -8.52 11.96 10.03
C LYS A 152 -7.61 11.97 11.28
N LYS A 153 -8.04 11.37 12.38
CA LYS A 153 -7.23 11.22 13.60
C LYS A 153 -6.24 10.04 13.55
N TYR A 154 -6.37 9.14 12.59
CA TYR A 154 -5.64 7.88 12.50
C TYR A 154 -4.80 7.74 11.23
N ILE A 155 -5.06 8.56 10.22
CA ILE A 155 -4.38 8.53 8.92
C ILE A 155 -3.83 9.92 8.66
N ASP A 156 -2.51 10.02 8.50
CA ASP A 156 -1.82 11.28 8.26
C ASP A 156 -1.88 11.69 6.78
N VAL A 157 -1.79 10.72 5.88
CA VAL A 157 -1.83 10.95 4.42
C VAL A 157 -2.62 9.86 3.72
N ILE A 158 -3.49 10.24 2.77
CA ILE A 158 -4.18 9.29 1.87
C ILE A 158 -3.65 9.42 0.45
N ILE A 159 -3.24 8.29 -0.12
CA ILE A 159 -2.72 8.21 -1.49
C ILE A 159 -3.71 7.42 -2.36
N PRO A 160 -4.45 8.08 -3.27
CA PRO A 160 -5.28 7.39 -4.25
C PRO A 160 -4.42 6.86 -5.40
N ARG A 161 -4.68 5.61 -5.82
CA ARG A 161 -4.05 4.99 -6.98
C ARG A 161 -5.08 4.30 -7.86
N GLY A 162 -5.71 5.04 -8.73
CA GLY A 162 -6.79 4.55 -9.58
C GLY A 162 -7.16 5.52 -10.70
N GLY A 163 -8.37 5.38 -11.24
CA GLY A 163 -8.91 6.27 -12.26
C GLY A 163 -9.23 7.67 -11.75
N LYS A 164 -9.52 8.58 -12.70
CA LYS A 164 -9.87 9.98 -12.39
C LYS A 164 -11.00 10.13 -11.36
N SER A 165 -11.98 9.23 -11.38
CA SER A 165 -13.11 9.24 -10.45
C SER A 165 -12.68 9.01 -9.00
N LEU A 166 -11.73 8.10 -8.75
CA LEU A 166 -11.20 7.88 -7.41
C LEU A 166 -10.40 9.10 -6.94
N VAL A 167 -9.51 9.64 -7.79
CA VAL A 167 -8.69 10.81 -7.46
C VAL A 167 -9.60 12.01 -7.12
N LYS A 168 -10.60 12.28 -7.95
CA LYS A 168 -11.57 13.37 -7.70
C LYS A 168 -12.30 13.16 -6.36
N ARG A 169 -12.79 11.94 -6.09
CA ARG A 169 -13.48 11.64 -4.83
C ARG A 169 -12.58 11.88 -3.60
N VAL A 170 -11.30 11.56 -3.70
CA VAL A 170 -10.34 11.84 -2.62
C VAL A 170 -10.18 13.35 -2.45
N GLN A 171 -10.04 14.12 -3.53
CA GLN A 171 -9.94 15.58 -3.47
C GLN A 171 -11.19 16.26 -2.89
N ASP A 172 -12.38 15.71 -3.19
CA ASP A 172 -13.66 16.29 -2.75
C ASP A 172 -13.96 16.01 -1.25
N LEU A 173 -13.32 14.98 -0.64
CA LEU A 173 -13.62 14.51 0.72
C LEU A 173 -12.44 14.65 1.72
N SER A 174 -11.25 15.02 1.26
CA SER A 174 -10.04 15.17 2.11
C SER A 174 -9.87 16.57 2.72
#